data_88307d15d56ec6765c913b56a5325517
#
_entry.id   88307d15d56ec6765c913b56a5325517
#
_cell.length_a   1.000
_cell.length_b   1.000
_cell.length_c   1.000
_cell.angle_alpha   90.00
_cell.angle_beta   90.00
_cell.angle_gamma   90.00
#
_symmetry.space_group_name_H-M   'P 1'
#
loop_
_entity.id
_entity.type
_entity.pdbx_description
1 polymer ?
#
loop_
_entity_poly.entity_id
_entity_poly.type
_entity_poly.pdbx_seq_one_letter_code
_entity_poly.pdbx_strand_id
1 'polypeptide(L)'
;MPFADGCFDFAISEYGASLWADPYRWVPEAARVLRSGGNLVFMTNHAFAICCLPDEEDENAPISQQLQRPYLGLYRNEWEFSSNEVEFHLPHGEWIALLRANHFTVERLLELGSPTAVSGSNYGWADASWATQWPTEEVWCARRL
;
A
#
# COMPACT_ATOMS: atom_id res chain seq x y z
N MET A 1 16.22 0.91 -12.21
CA MET A 1 17.33 1.06 -11.22
C MET A 1 18.67 0.63 -11.87
N PRO A 2 19.83 1.18 -11.48
CA PRO A 2 21.12 0.85 -12.10
C PRO A 2 21.74 -0.46 -11.56
N PHE A 3 20.92 -1.45 -11.27
CA PHE A 3 21.34 -2.75 -10.75
C PHE A 3 21.16 -3.84 -11.80
N ALA A 4 22.02 -4.87 -11.74
CA ALA A 4 21.91 -6.04 -12.60
C ALA A 4 20.67 -6.88 -12.24
N ASP A 5 20.22 -7.72 -13.18
CA ASP A 5 19.14 -8.66 -12.96
C ASP A 5 19.56 -9.70 -11.91
N GLY A 6 18.62 -10.06 -11.01
CA GLY A 6 18.80 -11.11 -10.03
C GLY A 6 19.93 -10.87 -9.02
N CYS A 7 20.27 -9.62 -8.72
CA CYS A 7 21.38 -9.30 -7.84
C CYS A 7 21.02 -9.18 -6.36
N PHE A 8 19.74 -9.23 -5.99
CA PHE A 8 19.29 -9.12 -4.62
C PHE A 8 18.50 -10.34 -4.14
N ASP A 9 18.65 -10.67 -2.87
CA ASP A 9 17.88 -11.72 -2.17
C ASP A 9 16.59 -11.19 -1.59
N PHE A 10 16.55 -9.89 -1.28
CA PHE A 10 15.45 -9.26 -0.56
C PHE A 10 15.26 -7.81 -1.03
N ALA A 11 14.00 -7.42 -1.20
CA ALA A 11 13.59 -6.05 -1.44
C ALA A 11 12.49 -5.68 -0.45
N ILE A 12 12.58 -4.48 0.09
CA ILE A 12 11.58 -3.94 1.01
C ILE A 12 11.15 -2.54 0.57
N SER A 13 9.87 -2.25 0.71
CA SER A 13 9.31 -0.90 0.60
C SER A 13 8.36 -0.67 1.76
N GLU A 14 8.71 0.24 2.65
CA GLU A 14 7.83 0.76 3.68
C GLU A 14 7.31 2.10 3.17
N TYR A 15 6.05 2.13 2.74
CA TYR A 15 5.48 3.20 1.93
C TYR A 15 6.31 3.46 0.66
N GLY A 16 7.29 4.31 0.64
CA GLY A 16 8.26 4.48 -0.46
C GLY A 16 7.66 4.21 -1.85
N ALA A 17 8.25 3.26 -2.58
CA ALA A 17 7.76 2.88 -3.91
C ALA A 17 6.35 2.27 -3.89
N SER A 18 5.99 1.58 -2.81
CA SER A 18 4.67 0.94 -2.69
C SER A 18 3.51 1.93 -2.54
N LEU A 19 3.79 3.20 -2.24
CA LEU A 19 2.79 4.26 -2.14
C LEU A 19 2.95 5.32 -3.24
N TRP A 20 4.18 5.78 -3.51
CA TRP A 20 4.45 6.94 -4.38
C TRP A 20 4.95 6.60 -5.77
N ALA A 21 5.15 5.33 -6.10
CA ALA A 21 5.51 4.93 -7.45
C ALA A 21 4.42 4.08 -8.10
N ASP A 22 4.24 4.27 -9.41
CA ASP A 22 3.30 3.47 -10.19
C ASP A 22 3.58 1.97 -10.04
N PRO A 23 2.65 1.17 -9.46
CA PRO A 23 2.84 -0.25 -9.21
C PRO A 23 3.12 -1.04 -10.49
N TYR A 24 2.54 -0.66 -11.61
CA TYR A 24 2.81 -1.30 -12.90
C TYR A 24 4.21 -1.03 -13.46
N ARG A 25 4.98 -0.16 -12.82
CA ARG A 25 6.37 0.15 -13.17
C ARG A 25 7.36 -0.37 -12.13
N TRP A 26 7.08 -0.22 -10.83
CA TRP A 26 8.05 -0.64 -9.82
C TRP A 26 8.02 -2.16 -9.53
N VAL A 27 6.84 -2.83 -9.61
CA VAL A 27 6.75 -4.28 -9.38
C VAL A 27 7.55 -5.08 -10.41
N PRO A 28 7.44 -4.80 -11.74
CA PRO A 28 8.32 -5.43 -12.73
C PRO A 28 9.81 -5.21 -12.46
N GLU A 29 10.16 -4.02 -12.00
CA GLU A 29 11.57 -3.68 -11.69
C GLU A 29 12.06 -4.41 -10.42
N ALA A 30 11.22 -4.55 -9.40
CA ALA A 30 11.52 -5.38 -8.24
C ALA A 30 11.72 -6.85 -8.65
N ALA A 31 10.86 -7.36 -9.54
CA ALA A 31 11.01 -8.72 -10.09
C ALA A 31 12.30 -8.92 -10.86
N ARG A 32 12.74 -7.90 -11.61
CA ARG A 32 13.99 -7.95 -12.37
C ARG A 32 15.22 -8.04 -11.49
N VAL A 33 15.28 -7.22 -10.45
CA VAL A 33 16.48 -7.14 -9.58
C VAL A 33 16.55 -8.24 -8.53
N LEU A 34 15.42 -8.87 -8.18
CA LEU A 34 15.40 -10.01 -7.27
C LEU A 34 15.76 -11.30 -8.01
N ARG A 35 16.65 -12.10 -7.40
CA ARG A 35 16.90 -13.46 -7.91
C ARG A 35 15.70 -14.38 -7.72
N SER A 36 15.65 -15.49 -8.44
CA SER A 36 14.68 -16.56 -8.16
C SER A 36 14.80 -17.02 -6.69
N GLY A 37 13.68 -17.16 -6.01
CA GLY A 37 13.60 -17.44 -4.57
C GLY A 37 13.78 -16.22 -3.67
N GLY A 38 14.10 -15.05 -4.22
CA GLY A 38 14.20 -13.79 -3.47
C GLY A 38 12.84 -13.30 -2.97
N ASN A 39 12.84 -12.51 -1.91
CA ASN A 39 11.62 -12.03 -1.27
C ASN A 39 11.40 -10.54 -1.52
N LEU A 40 10.15 -10.20 -1.79
CA LEU A 40 9.64 -8.83 -1.81
C LEU A 40 8.69 -8.66 -0.63
N VAL A 41 8.96 -7.66 0.20
CA VAL A 41 8.04 -7.24 1.27
C VAL A 41 7.73 -5.77 1.06
N PHE A 42 6.45 -5.41 1.06
CA PHE A 42 6.08 -4.01 0.98
C PHE A 42 4.86 -3.71 1.85
N MET A 43 4.85 -2.50 2.41
CA MET A 43 3.78 -1.94 3.21
C MET A 43 3.20 -0.73 2.51
N THR A 44 1.89 -0.60 2.56
CA THR A 44 1.13 0.54 2.03
C THR A 44 -0.13 0.76 2.86
N ASN A 45 -0.85 1.84 2.62
CA ASN A 45 -2.15 2.05 3.21
C ASN A 45 -3.13 0.98 2.73
N HIS A 46 -3.98 0.53 3.63
CA HIS A 46 -5.00 -0.46 3.30
C HIS A 46 -6.05 0.15 2.35
N ALA A 47 -6.34 -0.54 1.26
CA ALA A 47 -7.27 -0.05 0.23
C ALA A 47 -8.66 0.31 0.78
N PHE A 48 -9.13 -0.40 1.82
CA PHE A 48 -10.39 -0.07 2.50
C PHE A 48 -10.31 1.27 3.25
N ALA A 49 -9.20 1.54 3.94
CA ALA A 49 -8.99 2.82 4.63
C ALA A 49 -9.00 3.98 3.63
N ILE A 50 -8.33 3.81 2.50
CA ILE A 50 -8.33 4.80 1.42
C ILE A 50 -9.75 5.07 0.89
N CYS A 51 -10.59 4.03 0.78
CA CYS A 51 -11.99 4.22 0.38
C CYS A 51 -12.81 5.03 1.41
N CYS A 52 -12.41 5.03 2.67
CA CYS A 52 -13.10 5.75 3.75
C CYS A 52 -12.50 7.13 4.07
N LEU A 53 -11.34 7.46 3.48
CA LEU A 53 -10.66 8.72 3.69
C LEU A 53 -11.37 9.84 2.90
N PRO A 54 -11.75 10.97 3.53
CA PRO A 54 -12.42 12.07 2.83
C PRO A 54 -11.48 12.80 1.85
N ASP A 55 -12.05 13.37 0.79
CA ASP A 55 -11.37 14.23 -0.18
C ASP A 55 -11.50 15.72 0.23
N GLU A 56 -11.32 16.04 1.48
CA GLU A 56 -11.42 17.40 1.96
C GLU A 56 -10.07 18.12 1.90
N GLU A 57 -10.10 19.45 1.77
CA GLU A 57 -8.89 20.30 1.81
C GLU A 57 -8.18 20.25 3.18
N ASP A 58 -8.84 19.71 4.20
CA ASP A 58 -8.28 19.53 5.54
C ASP A 58 -7.56 18.17 5.64
N GLU A 59 -6.24 18.19 5.62
CA GLU A 59 -5.40 17.00 5.84
C GLU A 59 -5.66 16.30 7.19
N ASN A 60 -6.32 16.97 8.14
CA ASN A 60 -6.68 16.44 9.43
C ASN A 60 -8.13 15.93 9.49
N ALA A 61 -8.86 15.95 8.37
CA ALA A 61 -10.21 15.41 8.33
C ALA A 61 -10.18 13.92 8.70
N PRO A 62 -10.89 13.52 9.76
CA PRO A 62 -10.77 12.16 10.27
C PRO A 62 -11.43 11.17 9.31
N ILE A 63 -10.80 10.01 9.16
CA ILE A 63 -11.40 8.88 8.46
C ILE A 63 -12.77 8.55 9.05
N SER A 64 -13.73 8.22 8.21
CA SER A 64 -15.09 7.89 8.61
C SER A 64 -15.43 6.41 8.35
N GLN A 65 -16.64 5.98 8.72
CA GLN A 65 -17.17 4.66 8.35
C GLN A 65 -17.96 4.70 7.03
N GLN A 66 -17.87 5.80 6.29
CA GLN A 66 -18.55 5.99 5.01
C GLN A 66 -17.55 5.84 3.87
N LEU A 67 -17.94 5.11 2.84
CA LEU A 67 -17.15 5.02 1.61
C LEU A 67 -17.24 6.35 0.85
N GLN A 68 -16.11 6.97 0.62
CA GLN A 68 -15.98 8.26 -0.09
C GLN A 68 -15.67 8.05 -1.58
N ARG A 69 -15.06 6.91 -1.93
CA ARG A 69 -14.70 6.58 -3.30
C ARG A 69 -14.88 5.10 -3.62
N PRO A 70 -15.02 4.75 -4.92
CA PRO A 70 -15.12 3.35 -5.35
C PRO A 70 -13.84 2.55 -5.03
N TYR A 71 -14.00 1.33 -4.54
CA TYR A 71 -12.93 0.36 -4.38
C TYR A 71 -12.45 -0.20 -5.72
N LEU A 72 -13.39 -0.52 -6.62
CA LEU A 72 -13.06 -1.02 -7.96
C LEU A 72 -12.52 0.12 -8.81
N GLY A 73 -11.35 -0.10 -9.43
CA GLY A 73 -10.65 0.91 -10.21
C GLY A 73 -9.79 1.86 -9.37
N LEU A 74 -9.64 1.61 -8.06
CA LEU A 74 -8.69 2.32 -7.23
C LEU A 74 -7.28 2.17 -7.82
N TYR A 75 -6.59 3.29 -8.06
CA TYR A 75 -5.27 3.26 -8.69
C TYR A 75 -4.43 4.47 -8.31
N ARG A 76 -4.72 5.64 -8.87
CA ARG A 76 -3.95 6.85 -8.70
C ARG A 76 -4.80 7.91 -8.01
N ASN A 77 -4.38 8.35 -6.85
CA ASN A 77 -5.02 9.42 -6.11
C ASN A 77 -4.14 10.67 -6.12
N GLU A 78 -4.75 11.80 -6.37
CA GLU A 78 -4.18 13.13 -6.17
C GLU A 78 -4.97 13.78 -5.04
N TRP A 79 -4.29 14.13 -3.96
CA TRP A 79 -4.94 14.74 -2.82
C TRP A 79 -5.00 16.26 -2.98
N GLU A 80 -6.17 16.88 -2.82
CA GLU A 80 -6.36 18.33 -3.00
C GLU A 80 -5.63 19.15 -1.93
N PHE A 81 -5.45 18.60 -0.74
CA PHE A 81 -4.75 19.22 0.37
C PHE A 81 -3.22 19.22 0.24
N SER A 82 -2.68 18.34 -0.57
CA SER A 82 -1.24 18.20 -0.78
C SER A 82 -0.89 18.54 -2.22
N SER A 83 -0.40 19.75 -2.44
CA SER A 83 0.02 20.18 -3.77
C SER A 83 1.15 19.29 -4.30
N ASN A 84 0.81 18.43 -5.24
CA ASN A 84 1.68 17.50 -5.99
C ASN A 84 1.96 16.11 -5.35
N GLU A 85 1.27 15.72 -4.31
CA GLU A 85 1.38 14.33 -3.85
C GLU A 85 0.47 13.41 -4.67
N VAL A 86 1.08 12.39 -5.23
CA VAL A 86 0.40 11.33 -5.97
C VAL A 86 0.66 10.03 -5.26
N GLU A 87 -0.40 9.36 -4.88
CA GLU A 87 -0.36 8.05 -4.27
C GLU A 87 -0.98 7.00 -5.19
N PHE A 88 -0.51 5.78 -5.04
CA PHE A 88 -1.01 4.64 -5.81
C PHE A 88 -1.53 3.55 -4.87
N HIS A 89 -2.79 3.19 -5.09
CA HIS A 89 -3.47 2.16 -4.31
C HIS A 89 -4.15 1.19 -5.27
N LEU A 90 -3.98 -0.11 -5.06
CA LEU A 90 -4.70 -1.11 -5.84
C LEU A 90 -5.65 -1.90 -4.96
N PRO A 91 -6.80 -2.33 -5.51
CA PRO A 91 -7.58 -3.39 -4.88
C PRO A 91 -6.75 -4.66 -4.68
N HIS A 92 -7.04 -5.45 -3.66
CA HIS A 92 -6.29 -6.69 -3.38
C HIS A 92 -6.24 -7.64 -4.59
N GLY A 93 -7.34 -7.75 -5.33
CA GLY A 93 -7.39 -8.56 -6.56
C GLY A 93 -6.39 -8.09 -7.62
N GLU A 94 -6.23 -6.77 -7.77
CA GLU A 94 -5.28 -6.16 -8.71
C GLU A 94 -3.82 -6.35 -8.23
N TRP A 95 -3.54 -6.19 -6.93
CA TRP A 95 -2.23 -6.52 -6.37
C TRP A 95 -1.83 -7.97 -6.64
N ILE A 96 -2.75 -8.92 -6.39
CA ILE A 96 -2.50 -10.35 -6.63
C ILE A 96 -2.25 -10.59 -8.13
N ALA A 97 -3.07 -10.01 -8.99
CA ALA A 97 -2.92 -10.16 -10.45
C ALA A 97 -1.58 -9.61 -10.93
N LEU A 98 -1.21 -8.40 -10.49
CA LEU A 98 0.04 -7.74 -10.87
C LEU A 98 1.27 -8.53 -10.38
N LEU A 99 1.28 -8.96 -9.12
CA LEU A 99 2.37 -9.74 -8.55
C LEU A 99 2.55 -11.06 -9.31
N ARG A 100 1.46 -11.79 -9.59
CA ARG A 100 1.52 -13.05 -10.35
C ARG A 100 1.99 -12.85 -11.79
N ALA A 101 1.54 -11.79 -12.46
CA ALA A 101 1.99 -11.45 -13.81
C ALA A 101 3.51 -11.18 -13.88
N ASN A 102 4.11 -10.74 -12.76
CA ASN A 102 5.54 -10.51 -12.61
C ASN A 102 6.29 -11.65 -11.91
N HIS A 103 5.72 -12.87 -11.96
CA HIS A 103 6.32 -14.10 -11.43
C HIS A 103 6.58 -14.07 -9.92
N PHE A 104 5.72 -13.43 -9.14
CA PHE A 104 5.69 -13.56 -7.70
C PHE A 104 4.59 -14.52 -7.25
N THR A 105 4.90 -15.29 -6.21
CA THR A 105 3.89 -15.99 -5.40
C THR A 105 3.61 -15.15 -4.17
N VAL A 106 2.36 -14.78 -3.94
CA VAL A 106 1.94 -14.12 -2.70
C VAL A 106 1.95 -15.16 -1.60
N GLU A 107 2.78 -14.98 -0.59
CA GLU A 107 2.89 -15.89 0.55
C GLU A 107 2.04 -15.44 1.75
N ARG A 108 1.91 -14.12 1.92
CA ARG A 108 1.16 -13.54 3.03
C ARG A 108 0.67 -12.14 2.70
N LEU A 109 -0.51 -11.82 3.18
CA LEU A 109 -1.04 -10.49 3.37
C LEU A 109 -1.33 -10.31 4.87
N LEU A 110 -0.80 -9.26 5.47
CA LEU A 110 -1.09 -8.85 6.83
C LEU A 110 -1.88 -7.56 6.77
N GLU A 111 -3.05 -7.55 7.38
CA GLU A 111 -3.88 -6.36 7.53
C GLU A 111 -3.64 -5.81 8.94
N LEU A 112 -3.21 -4.58 9.03
CA LEU A 112 -2.77 -3.97 10.28
C LEU A 112 -3.74 -2.88 10.72
N GLY A 113 -4.05 -2.90 12.00
CA GLY A 113 -4.80 -1.88 12.70
C GLY A 113 -4.15 -1.59 14.06
N SER A 114 -4.77 -0.75 14.86
CA SER A 114 -4.29 -0.45 16.21
C SER A 114 -4.76 -1.54 17.20
N PRO A 115 -3.89 -2.14 18.00
CA PRO A 115 -4.29 -3.15 18.99
C PRO A 115 -5.07 -2.55 20.17
N THR A 116 -4.91 -1.25 20.41
CA THR A 116 -5.60 -0.52 21.49
C THR A 116 -5.89 0.92 21.05
N ALA A 117 -6.97 1.49 21.56
CA ALA A 117 -7.26 2.90 21.40
C ALA A 117 -6.24 3.73 22.22
N VAL A 118 -5.08 3.99 21.65
CA VAL A 118 -4.08 4.86 22.27
C VAL A 118 -4.44 6.30 21.94
N SER A 119 -4.74 7.09 22.95
CA SER A 119 -4.91 8.52 22.78
C SER A 119 -3.57 9.13 22.34
N GLY A 120 -3.54 9.74 21.16
CA GLY A 120 -2.33 10.40 20.64
C GLY A 120 -1.59 9.58 19.57
N SER A 121 -2.29 8.89 18.68
CA SER A 121 -1.65 8.38 17.46
C SER A 121 -1.13 9.57 16.65
N ASN A 122 0.12 9.50 16.20
CA ASN A 122 0.73 10.54 15.36
C ASN A 122 0.18 10.56 13.92
N TYR A 123 -0.74 9.66 13.60
CA TYR A 123 -1.42 9.60 12.31
C TYR A 123 -2.74 10.38 12.42
N GLY A 124 -2.70 11.68 12.12
CA GLY A 124 -3.84 12.59 12.28
C GLY A 124 -5.10 12.18 11.52
N TRP A 125 -4.96 11.41 10.42
CA TRP A 125 -6.07 10.97 9.57
C TRP A 125 -6.81 9.72 10.09
N ALA A 126 -6.17 8.90 10.94
CA ALA A 126 -6.77 7.69 11.49
C ALA A 126 -7.06 7.84 12.99
N ASP A 127 -8.33 7.98 13.35
CA ASP A 127 -8.76 7.90 14.74
C ASP A 127 -8.41 6.51 15.30
N ALA A 128 -7.80 6.47 16.48
CA ALA A 128 -7.45 5.24 17.17
C ALA A 128 -8.66 4.31 17.39
N SER A 129 -9.85 4.85 17.61
CA SER A 129 -11.07 4.05 17.74
C SER A 129 -11.49 3.40 16.42
N TRP A 130 -11.26 4.05 15.30
CA TRP A 130 -11.46 3.49 13.96
C TRP A 130 -10.45 2.36 13.69
N ALA A 131 -9.18 2.63 13.95
CA ALA A 131 -8.07 1.71 13.68
C ALA A 131 -8.08 0.44 14.55
N THR A 132 -8.83 0.40 15.65
CA THR A 132 -9.06 -0.84 16.44
C THR A 132 -10.06 -1.79 15.78
N GLN A 133 -10.87 -1.31 14.84
CA GLN A 133 -11.94 -2.06 14.20
C GLN A 133 -11.67 -2.35 12.72
N TRP A 134 -10.88 -1.49 12.09
CA TRP A 134 -10.64 -1.51 10.64
C TRP A 134 -9.15 -1.40 10.34
N PRO A 135 -8.65 -2.10 9.33
CA PRO A 135 -7.24 -2.02 8.96
C PRO A 135 -6.91 -0.67 8.33
N THR A 136 -5.80 -0.08 8.78
CA THR A 136 -5.24 1.16 8.24
C THR A 136 -4.13 0.91 7.23
N GLU A 137 -3.42 -0.18 7.41
CA GLU A 137 -2.24 -0.54 6.64
C GLU A 137 -2.26 -2.01 6.25
N GLU A 138 -1.48 -2.35 5.24
CA GLU A 138 -1.31 -3.72 4.80
C GLU A 138 0.15 -4.02 4.44
N VAL A 139 0.59 -5.23 4.78
CA VAL A 139 1.93 -5.73 4.41
C VAL A 139 1.79 -6.95 3.51
N TRP A 140 2.38 -6.86 2.35
CA TRP A 140 2.46 -7.92 1.37
C TRP A 140 3.81 -8.61 1.43
N CYS A 141 3.79 -9.94 1.52
CA CYS A 141 4.99 -10.77 1.42
C CYS A 141 4.86 -11.65 0.19
N ALA A 142 5.80 -11.53 -0.73
CA ALA A 142 5.78 -12.26 -1.98
C ALA A 142 7.17 -12.84 -2.28
N ARG A 143 7.22 -14.02 -2.94
CA ARG A 143 8.44 -14.68 -3.34
C ARG A 143 8.57 -14.68 -4.86
N ARG A 144 9.73 -14.34 -5.35
CA ARG A 144 10.10 -14.40 -6.78
C ARG A 144 10.26 -15.88 -7.20
N LEU A 145 9.52 -16.30 -8.22
CA LEU A 145 9.61 -17.64 -8.82
C LEU A 145 10.89 -17.80 -9.67
#